data_aa0e57322b56ab74f67cb54be608d6ac
#
_entry.id   aa0e57322b56ab74f67cb54be608d6ac
#
_cell.length_a   1.000
_cell.length_b   1.000
_cell.length_c   1.000
_cell.angle_alpha   90.00
_cell.angle_beta   90.00
_cell.angle_gamma   90.00
#
_symmetry.space_group_name_H-M   'P 1'
#
loop_
_entity.id
_entity.type
_entity.pdbx_description
1 polymer ?
#
loop_
_entity_poly.entity_id
_entity_poly.type
_entity_poly.pdbx_seq_one_letter_code
_entity_poly.pdbx_strand_id
1 'polypeptide(L)'
;TADEINEMSQALASAPVELIGKPQSGLIMITASDGAGEAFHLGEALAQTAEVEFAGARGHATVLGSEPERAVLAAMIGVLLRQPRGAIWLEAFWPVLERAATNARTARSKAEKLIAATRVDFQSMAAEEI
;
A
#
# COMPACT_ATOMS: atom_id res chain seq x y z
N THR A 1 2.84 3.82 8.66
CA THR A 1 3.45 5.02 9.23
C THR A 1 4.89 5.22 8.75
N ALA A 2 5.41 6.44 8.87
CA ALA A 2 6.79 6.75 8.50
C ALA A 2 7.81 5.91 9.28
N ASP A 3 7.55 5.66 10.56
CA ASP A 3 8.42 4.84 11.42
C ASP A 3 8.42 3.38 10.95
N GLU A 4 7.28 2.83 10.58
CA GLU A 4 7.17 1.47 10.05
C GLU A 4 7.91 1.32 8.72
N ILE A 5 7.78 2.29 7.83
CA ILE A 5 8.50 2.32 6.56
C ILE A 5 10.00 2.38 6.80
N ASN A 6 10.43 3.17 7.76
CA ASN A 6 11.84 3.29 8.14
C ASN A 6 12.40 1.97 8.67
N GLU A 7 11.68 1.29 9.55
CA GLU A 7 12.07 -0.02 10.06
C GLU A 7 12.17 -1.07 8.93
N MET A 8 11.18 -1.09 8.04
CA MET A 8 11.19 -2.00 6.89
C MET A 8 12.35 -1.71 5.95
N SER A 9 12.64 -0.44 5.70
CA SER A 9 13.79 -0.03 4.89
C SER A 9 15.11 -0.44 5.51
N GLN A 10 15.25 -0.30 6.82
CA GLN A 10 16.45 -0.73 7.54
C GLN A 10 16.64 -2.24 7.52
N ALA A 11 15.55 -3.00 7.63
CA ALA A 11 15.60 -4.45 7.55
C ALA A 11 16.11 -4.95 6.19
N LEU A 12 15.87 -4.20 5.13
CA LEU A 12 16.30 -4.53 3.77
C LEU A 12 17.53 -3.75 3.30
N ALA A 13 18.11 -2.90 4.16
CA ALA A 13 19.20 -2.01 3.76
C ALA A 13 20.45 -2.73 3.27
N SER A 14 20.71 -3.94 3.75
CA SER A 14 21.86 -4.75 3.34
C SER A 14 21.61 -5.60 2.09
N ALA A 15 20.38 -5.68 1.60
CA ALA A 15 20.06 -6.41 0.39
C ALA A 15 20.70 -5.74 -0.83
N PRO A 16 21.37 -6.48 -1.71
CA PRO A 16 22.06 -5.92 -2.87
C PRO A 16 21.07 -5.61 -4.01
N VAL A 17 20.08 -4.77 -3.73
CA VAL A 17 19.09 -4.30 -4.69
C VAL A 17 19.50 -2.91 -5.15
N GLU A 18 19.57 -2.72 -6.46
CA GLU A 18 19.92 -1.44 -7.05
C GLU A 18 18.66 -0.70 -7.50
N LEU A 19 18.58 0.57 -7.15
CA LEU A 19 17.52 1.44 -7.65
C LEU A 19 17.86 1.87 -9.08
N ILE A 20 16.92 1.66 -10.00
CA ILE A 20 17.09 2.06 -11.40
C ILE A 20 16.46 3.43 -11.60
N GLY A 21 17.33 4.43 -11.82
CA GLY A 21 16.90 5.82 -11.93
C GLY A 21 16.37 6.37 -10.62
N LYS A 22 15.57 7.41 -10.71
CA LYS A 22 14.92 8.03 -9.56
C LYS A 22 13.47 7.59 -9.48
N PRO A 23 12.89 7.45 -8.27
CA PRO A 23 11.45 7.29 -8.15
C PRO A 23 10.72 8.45 -8.82
N GLN A 24 9.61 8.15 -9.49
CA GLN A 24 8.85 9.15 -10.22
C GLN A 24 7.48 9.36 -9.60
N SER A 25 7.06 10.63 -9.55
CA SER A 25 5.71 10.99 -9.17
C SER A 25 4.85 11.15 -10.41
N GLY A 26 3.61 10.72 -10.33
CA GLY A 26 2.65 10.87 -11.41
C GLY A 26 1.22 10.86 -10.88
N LEU A 27 0.29 11.17 -11.76
CA LEU A 27 -1.13 11.11 -11.45
C LEU A 27 -1.72 9.89 -12.14
N ILE A 28 -2.48 9.10 -11.38
CA ILE A 28 -3.27 7.99 -11.92
C ILE A 28 -4.74 8.33 -11.86
N MET A 29 -5.45 7.98 -12.93
CA MET A 29 -6.89 8.15 -13.00
C MET A 29 -7.57 7.04 -12.21
N ILE A 30 -8.44 7.44 -11.27
CA ILE A 30 -9.23 6.51 -10.50
C ILE A 30 -10.59 6.35 -11.16
N THR A 31 -10.95 5.11 -11.43
CA THR A 31 -12.24 4.74 -12.01
C THR A 31 -13.02 3.91 -10.99
N ALA A 32 -14.28 4.19 -10.87
CA ALA A 32 -15.21 3.44 -10.02
C ALA A 32 -16.37 2.92 -10.86
N SER A 33 -17.00 1.85 -10.38
CA SER A 33 -18.23 1.33 -10.98
C SER A 33 -19.41 1.73 -10.11
N ASP A 34 -20.50 2.16 -10.76
CA ASP A 34 -21.75 2.39 -10.06
C ASP A 34 -22.50 1.06 -9.80
N GLY A 35 -23.65 1.15 -9.13
CA GLY A 35 -24.48 -0.02 -8.84
C GLY A 35 -25.05 -0.72 -10.07
N ALA A 36 -25.07 -0.08 -11.23
CA ALA A 36 -25.52 -0.62 -12.51
C ALA A 36 -24.38 -1.22 -13.34
N GLY A 37 -23.15 -1.15 -12.85
CA GLY A 37 -21.96 -1.70 -13.52
C GLY A 37 -21.31 -0.74 -14.52
N GLU A 38 -21.76 0.49 -14.63
CA GLU A 38 -21.09 1.49 -15.46
C GLU A 38 -19.87 2.07 -14.75
N ALA A 39 -18.78 2.18 -15.50
CA ALA A 39 -17.53 2.77 -15.02
C ALA A 39 -17.55 4.28 -15.20
N PHE A 40 -17.08 5.02 -14.22
CA PHE A 40 -16.92 6.46 -14.29
C PHE A 40 -15.62 6.91 -13.64
N HIS A 41 -15.12 8.08 -14.04
CA HIS A 41 -13.87 8.62 -13.49
C HIS A 41 -14.18 9.43 -12.22
N LEU A 42 -13.59 8.99 -11.10
CA LEU A 42 -13.69 9.72 -9.84
C LEU A 42 -12.74 10.91 -9.76
N GLY A 43 -11.62 10.84 -10.45
CA GLY A 43 -10.60 11.86 -10.40
C GLY A 43 -9.20 11.26 -10.55
N GLU A 44 -8.20 12.05 -10.16
CA GLU A 44 -6.80 11.66 -10.24
C GLU A 44 -6.21 11.53 -8.84
N ALA A 45 -5.33 10.56 -8.66
CA ALA A 45 -4.60 10.37 -7.42
C ALA A 45 -3.10 10.43 -7.67
N LEU A 46 -2.38 11.06 -6.73
CA LEU A 46 -0.93 11.09 -6.76
C LEU A 46 -0.38 9.69 -6.50
N ALA A 47 0.58 9.27 -7.31
CA ALA A 47 1.26 7.99 -7.18
C ALA A 47 2.75 8.14 -7.31
N GLN A 48 3.48 7.22 -6.69
CA GLN A 48 4.93 7.10 -6.81
C GLN A 48 5.26 5.78 -7.47
N THR A 49 6.21 5.80 -8.39
CA THR A 49 6.67 4.61 -9.12
C THR A 49 8.17 4.47 -8.92
N ALA A 50 8.63 3.26 -8.65
CA ALA A 50 10.05 2.94 -8.53
C ALA A 50 10.37 1.66 -9.28
N GLU A 51 11.60 1.58 -9.79
CA GLU A 51 12.12 0.40 -10.46
C GLU A 51 13.45 0.00 -9.83
N VAL A 52 13.64 -1.28 -9.59
CA VAL A 52 14.83 -1.84 -8.96
C VAL A 52 15.32 -3.06 -9.72
N GLU A 53 16.56 -3.45 -9.47
CA GLU A 53 17.17 -4.65 -10.03
C GLU A 53 17.84 -5.47 -8.92
N PHE A 54 17.61 -6.78 -8.97
CA PHE A 54 18.23 -7.73 -8.06
C PHE A 54 18.53 -9.03 -8.82
N ALA A 55 19.78 -9.47 -8.77
CA ALA A 55 20.22 -10.73 -9.38
C ALA A 55 19.82 -10.86 -10.86
N GLY A 56 19.87 -9.76 -11.61
CA GLY A 56 19.49 -9.72 -13.01
C GLY A 56 18.00 -9.60 -13.29
N ALA A 57 17.16 -9.62 -12.25
CA ALA A 57 15.72 -9.45 -12.39
C ALA A 57 15.31 -8.04 -12.01
N ARG A 58 14.33 -7.50 -12.74
CA ARG A 58 13.77 -6.18 -12.44
C ARG A 58 12.47 -6.30 -11.67
N GLY A 59 12.32 -5.40 -10.70
CA GLY A 59 11.08 -5.21 -9.98
C GLY A 59 10.61 -3.79 -10.11
N HIS A 60 9.31 -3.59 -10.16
CA HIS A 60 8.76 -2.25 -10.14
C HIS A 60 7.52 -2.20 -9.26
N ALA A 61 7.19 -1.03 -8.74
CA ALA A 61 5.99 -0.84 -7.97
C ALA A 61 5.44 0.57 -8.17
N THR A 62 4.13 0.67 -8.10
CA THR A 62 3.41 1.93 -8.08
C THR A 62 2.56 1.95 -6.83
N VAL A 63 2.73 2.97 -6.01
CA VAL A 63 1.96 3.13 -4.77
C VAL A 63 1.30 4.50 -4.74
N LEU A 64 0.12 4.57 -4.16
CA LEU A 64 -0.58 5.83 -3.98
C LEU A 64 0.07 6.64 -2.87
N GLY A 65 0.10 7.94 -3.06
CA GLY A 65 0.62 8.89 -2.08
C GLY A 65 1.82 9.68 -2.56
N SER A 66 2.43 10.42 -1.64
CA SER A 66 3.52 11.35 -1.92
C SER A 66 4.89 10.87 -1.44
N GLU A 67 4.98 9.65 -0.92
CA GLU A 67 6.21 9.12 -0.32
C GLU A 67 6.92 8.17 -1.29
N PRO A 68 8.00 8.61 -1.96
CA PRO A 68 8.71 7.74 -2.92
C PRO A 68 9.37 6.53 -2.27
N GLU A 69 9.72 6.60 -0.99
CA GLU A 69 10.31 5.49 -0.24
C GLU A 69 9.39 4.26 -0.19
N ARG A 70 8.09 4.47 -0.17
CA ARG A 70 7.11 3.37 -0.19
C ARG A 70 7.16 2.61 -1.51
N ALA A 71 7.31 3.32 -2.62
CA ALA A 71 7.42 2.70 -3.94
C ALA A 71 8.72 1.90 -4.07
N VAL A 72 9.82 2.45 -3.60
CA VAL A 72 11.12 1.75 -3.59
C VAL A 72 11.03 0.48 -2.75
N LEU A 73 10.49 0.57 -1.55
CA LEU A 73 10.34 -0.56 -0.65
C LEU A 73 9.46 -1.65 -1.27
N ALA A 74 8.33 -1.27 -1.84
CA ALA A 74 7.43 -2.21 -2.50
C ALA A 74 8.09 -2.92 -3.69
N ALA A 75 8.87 -2.20 -4.48
CA ALA A 75 9.62 -2.77 -5.60
C ALA A 75 10.69 -3.74 -5.12
N MET A 76 11.42 -3.40 -4.06
CA MET A 76 12.43 -4.27 -3.44
C MET A 76 11.81 -5.56 -2.94
N ILE A 77 10.74 -5.48 -2.18
CA ILE A 77 10.02 -6.65 -1.66
C ILE A 77 9.55 -7.53 -2.82
N GLY A 78 8.96 -6.94 -3.83
CA GLY A 78 8.46 -7.67 -5.00
C GLY A 78 9.55 -8.45 -5.73
N VAL A 79 10.71 -7.85 -5.97
CA VAL A 79 11.80 -8.54 -6.66
C VAL A 79 12.45 -9.61 -5.79
N LEU A 80 12.58 -9.36 -4.49
CA LEU A 80 13.13 -10.34 -3.55
C LEU A 80 12.23 -11.58 -3.38
N LEU A 81 10.90 -11.36 -3.39
CA LEU A 81 9.94 -12.46 -3.32
C LEU A 81 9.98 -13.37 -4.54
N ARG A 82 10.26 -12.82 -5.71
CA ARG A 82 10.26 -13.58 -6.97
C ARG A 82 11.57 -14.31 -7.24
N GLN A 83 12.64 -13.96 -6.52
CA GLN A 83 13.95 -14.56 -6.72
C GLN A 83 14.27 -15.53 -5.60
N PRO A 84 14.74 -16.76 -5.91
CA PRO A 84 15.13 -17.73 -4.86
C PRO A 84 16.19 -17.20 -3.90
N ARG A 85 17.11 -16.37 -4.42
CA ARG A 85 18.18 -15.76 -3.62
C ARG A 85 17.70 -14.64 -2.71
N GLY A 86 16.48 -14.17 -2.93
CA GLY A 86 15.92 -13.06 -2.14
C GLY A 86 15.44 -13.47 -0.76
N ALA A 87 15.15 -14.74 -0.54
CA ALA A 87 14.55 -15.23 0.70
C ALA A 87 15.38 -14.88 1.95
N ILE A 88 16.70 -14.97 1.86
CA ILE A 88 17.60 -14.68 2.99
C ILE A 88 17.47 -13.22 3.44
N TRP A 89 17.27 -12.30 2.51
CA TRP A 89 17.12 -10.88 2.81
C TRP A 89 15.77 -10.55 3.42
N LEU A 90 14.76 -11.37 3.18
CA LEU A 90 13.42 -11.18 3.70
C LEU A 90 13.24 -11.73 5.11
N GLU A 91 14.14 -12.54 5.62
CA GLU A 91 14.03 -13.12 6.96
C GLU A 91 13.92 -12.06 8.06
N ALA A 92 14.75 -11.02 8.00
CA ALA A 92 14.70 -9.91 8.94
C ALA A 92 13.52 -8.99 8.74
N PHE A 93 12.96 -9.01 7.54
CA PHE A 93 11.84 -8.13 7.15
C PHE A 93 10.49 -8.64 7.65
N TRP A 94 10.26 -9.96 7.65
CA TRP A 94 8.95 -10.53 7.96
C TRP A 94 8.38 -10.12 9.32
N PRO A 95 9.15 -10.13 10.43
CA PRO A 95 8.60 -9.70 11.71
C PRO A 95 8.15 -8.24 11.72
N VAL A 96 8.87 -7.38 11.00
CA VAL A 96 8.52 -5.96 10.89
C VAL A 96 7.23 -5.80 10.08
N LEU A 97 7.10 -6.53 8.98
CA LEU A 97 5.88 -6.53 8.15
C LEU A 97 4.67 -7.05 8.93
N GLU A 98 4.81 -8.15 9.65
CA GLU A 98 3.73 -8.71 10.45
C GLU A 98 3.22 -7.74 11.51
N ARG A 99 4.14 -7.03 12.16
CA ARG A 99 3.80 -6.00 13.15
C ARG A 99 3.05 -4.83 12.51
N ALA A 100 3.54 -4.36 11.36
CA ALA A 100 2.89 -3.29 10.61
C ALA A 100 1.50 -3.70 10.13
N ALA A 101 1.35 -4.93 9.64
CA ALA A 101 0.07 -5.47 9.19
C ALA A 101 -0.93 -5.60 10.36
N THR A 102 -0.47 -6.02 11.54
CA THR A 102 -1.30 -6.09 12.74
C THR A 102 -1.76 -4.71 13.16
N ASN A 103 -0.87 -3.72 13.17
CA ASN A 103 -1.21 -2.34 13.49
C ASN A 103 -2.25 -1.76 12.52
N ALA A 104 -2.09 -2.04 11.23
CA ALA A 104 -3.04 -1.60 10.21
C ALA A 104 -4.43 -2.24 10.40
N ARG A 105 -4.48 -3.53 10.70
CA ARG A 105 -5.74 -4.23 10.99
C ARG A 105 -6.43 -3.69 12.24
N THR A 106 -5.68 -3.42 13.28
CA THR A 106 -6.21 -2.83 14.52
C THR A 106 -6.78 -1.45 14.26
N ALA A 107 -6.08 -0.60 13.52
CA ALA A 107 -6.55 0.73 13.15
C ALA A 107 -7.83 0.67 12.32
N ARG A 108 -7.89 -0.25 11.34
CA ARG A 108 -9.08 -0.46 10.52
C ARG A 108 -10.27 -0.93 11.36
N SER A 109 -10.07 -1.87 12.28
CA SER A 109 -11.11 -2.37 13.16
C SER A 109 -11.69 -1.27 14.04
N LYS A 110 -10.83 -0.39 14.59
CA LYS A 110 -11.28 0.78 15.37
C LYS A 110 -12.09 1.75 14.52
N ALA A 111 -11.65 2.02 13.29
CA ALA A 111 -12.36 2.90 12.39
C ALA A 111 -13.74 2.33 12.01
N GLU A 112 -13.83 1.04 11.74
CA GLU A 112 -15.09 0.35 11.43
C GLU A 112 -16.07 0.42 12.60
N LYS A 113 -15.61 0.20 13.82
CA LYS A 113 -16.44 0.33 15.02
C LYS A 113 -16.96 1.75 15.21
N LEU A 114 -16.14 2.75 14.97
CA LEU A 114 -16.54 4.14 15.06
C LEU A 114 -17.58 4.50 14.01
N ILE A 115 -17.40 4.05 12.78
CA ILE A 115 -18.36 4.23 11.67
C ILE A 115 -19.69 3.55 12.02
N ALA A 116 -19.67 2.33 12.53
CA ALA A 116 -20.87 1.60 12.92
C ALA A 116 -21.64 2.31 14.05
N ALA A 117 -20.92 2.92 15.01
CA ALA A 117 -21.53 3.68 16.10
C ALA A 117 -22.22 4.98 15.64
N THR A 118 -21.78 5.53 14.49
CA THR A 118 -22.35 6.76 13.93
C THR A 118 -23.34 6.50 12.79
N ARG A 119 -23.69 5.26 12.53
CA ARG A 119 -24.61 4.87 11.45
C ARG A 119 -26.01 5.39 11.72
N VAL A 120 -26.60 6.04 10.73
CA VAL A 120 -27.98 6.54 10.76
C VAL A 120 -28.90 5.50 10.13
N ASP A 121 -29.99 5.19 10.82
CA ASP A 121 -31.05 4.31 10.30
C ASP A 121 -32.11 5.15 9.58
N PHE A 122 -32.00 5.25 8.28
CA PHE A 122 -32.96 5.99 7.44
C PHE A 122 -34.34 5.36 7.38
N GLN A 123 -34.47 4.05 7.60
CA GLN A 123 -35.78 3.38 7.63
C GLN A 123 -36.60 3.82 8.85
N SER A 124 -35.98 3.91 10.02
CA SER A 124 -36.66 4.43 11.22
C SER A 124 -37.12 5.87 11.04
N MET A 125 -36.30 6.72 10.41
CA MET A 125 -36.66 8.10 10.13
C MET A 125 -37.83 8.19 9.17
N ALA A 126 -37.85 7.39 8.11
CA ALA A 126 -38.96 7.36 7.14
C ALA A 126 -40.26 6.86 7.77
N ALA A 127 -40.22 5.89 8.69
CA ALA A 127 -41.39 5.38 9.41
C ALA A 127 -41.98 6.42 10.37
N GLU A 128 -41.15 7.27 10.97
CA GLU A 128 -41.62 8.34 11.89
C GLU A 128 -42.32 9.49 11.16
N GLU A 129 -42.06 9.72 9.88
CA GLU A 129 -42.71 10.75 9.08
C GLU A 129 -44.13 10.39 8.65
N ILE A 130 -44.53 9.17 8.77
CA ILE A 130 -45.86 8.67 8.43
C ILE A 130 -46.79 8.76 9.64
#